data_c6011b3961a7c2574830f2f840a2824a
#
_entry.id   c6011b3961a7c2574830f2f840a2824a
#
_cell.length_a   1.000
_cell.length_b   1.000
_cell.length_c   1.000
_cell.angle_alpha   90.00
_cell.angle_beta   90.00
_cell.angle_gamma   90.00
#
_symmetry.space_group_name_H-M   'P 1'
#
loop_
_entity.id
_entity.type
_entity.pdbx_description
1 polymer ?
#
loop_
_entity_poly.entity_id
_entity_poly.type
_entity_poly.pdbx_seq_one_letter_code
_entity_poly.pdbx_strand_id
1 'polypeptide(L)'
;MGREVLVSACLLGRNCRFDGKSRLNKSLIKFLKKNGFIPLGVCPEESGGLKGKRGPFEFKGKAKQILEKKGEVKDSQGRVFTSYFLKGAYKVLALAKKKKIEIAILKSRSPSCSPDYIYDGTFKKVIKKGLGVSAYLLKKNTIKIFSESNYKLIKSESRSSKKGTKRCSRH
;
A
#
# COMPACT_ATOMS: atom_id res chain seq x y z
N MET A 1 -13.53 -19.80 5.99
CA MET A 1 -12.19 -19.34 5.50
C MET A 1 -12.02 -17.85 5.79
N GLY A 2 -10.85 -17.44 6.29
CA GLY A 2 -10.57 -16.02 6.53
C GLY A 2 -10.35 -15.26 5.20
N ARG A 3 -10.69 -13.97 5.18
CA ARG A 3 -10.51 -13.10 4.01
C ARG A 3 -9.06 -12.60 3.94
N GLU A 4 -8.35 -12.89 2.85
CA GLU A 4 -7.00 -12.38 2.66
C GLU A 4 -7.02 -10.86 2.44
N VAL A 5 -6.10 -10.15 3.08
CA VAL A 5 -5.88 -8.70 2.93
C VAL A 5 -4.40 -8.42 2.70
N LEU A 6 -4.10 -7.53 1.80
CA LEU A 6 -2.72 -7.12 1.52
C LEU A 6 -2.27 -6.13 2.58
N VAL A 7 -1.08 -6.33 3.15
CA VAL A 7 -0.55 -5.46 4.21
C VAL A 7 0.90 -5.10 3.90
N SER A 8 1.29 -3.84 4.08
CA SER A 8 2.70 -3.47 4.03
C SER A 8 3.51 -4.30 5.04
N ALA A 9 4.47 -5.10 4.58
CA ALA A 9 5.17 -6.09 5.39
C ALA A 9 5.89 -5.50 6.60
N CYS A 10 6.32 -4.24 6.53
CA CYS A 10 6.92 -3.54 7.67
C CYS A 10 5.93 -3.33 8.82
N LEU A 11 4.61 -3.23 8.57
CA LEU A 11 3.58 -3.14 9.61
C LEU A 11 3.36 -4.48 10.34
N LEU A 12 3.76 -5.58 9.72
CA LEU A 12 3.74 -6.92 10.29
C LEU A 12 5.05 -7.30 11.01
N GLY A 13 6.01 -6.38 11.08
CA GLY A 13 7.30 -6.58 11.76
C GLY A 13 8.47 -6.96 10.87
N ARG A 14 8.29 -7.08 9.55
CA ARG A 14 9.38 -7.37 8.63
C ARG A 14 10.32 -6.17 8.47
N ASN A 15 11.62 -6.41 8.56
CA ASN A 15 12.67 -5.39 8.42
C ASN A 15 12.93 -5.04 6.94
N CYS A 16 11.92 -4.51 6.25
CA CYS A 16 11.95 -4.23 4.83
C CYS A 16 11.88 -2.74 4.46
N ARG A 17 12.01 -1.85 5.44
CA ARG A 17 12.06 -0.41 5.19
C ARG A 17 13.44 0.01 4.65
N PHE A 18 13.50 1.21 4.07
CA PHE A 18 14.74 1.79 3.55
C PHE A 18 15.85 1.89 4.60
N ASP A 19 15.49 2.08 5.89
CA ASP A 19 16.39 2.15 7.03
C ASP A 19 16.77 0.77 7.61
N GLY A 20 16.34 -0.32 6.99
CA GLY A 20 16.54 -1.69 7.45
C GLY A 20 15.71 -2.07 8.68
N LYS A 21 14.73 -1.25 9.06
CA LYS A 21 13.86 -1.48 10.24
C LYS A 21 12.46 -1.91 9.83
N SER A 22 11.64 -2.23 10.82
CA SER A 22 10.21 -2.45 10.67
C SER A 22 9.40 -1.30 11.29
N ARG A 23 8.08 -1.38 11.16
CA ARG A 23 7.11 -0.51 11.86
C ARG A 23 5.97 -1.38 12.38
N LEU A 24 6.35 -2.44 13.14
CA LEU A 24 5.39 -3.37 13.72
C LEU A 24 4.21 -2.64 14.37
N ASN A 25 3.01 -2.95 13.92
CA ASN A 25 1.77 -2.42 14.45
C ASN A 25 0.96 -3.54 15.13
N LYS A 26 1.22 -3.75 16.43
CA LYS A 26 0.56 -4.78 17.24
C LYS A 26 -0.97 -4.63 17.26
N SER A 27 -1.47 -3.39 17.27
CA SER A 27 -2.91 -3.09 17.25
C SER A 27 -3.56 -3.50 15.93
N LEU A 28 -2.88 -3.29 14.80
CA LEU A 28 -3.33 -3.76 13.50
C LEU A 28 -3.39 -5.30 13.45
N ILE A 29 -2.36 -5.98 13.95
CA ILE A 29 -2.33 -7.45 13.99
C ILE A 29 -3.48 -8.01 14.82
N LYS A 30 -3.73 -7.44 16.02
CA LYS A 30 -4.88 -7.80 16.85
C LYS A 30 -6.21 -7.57 16.13
N PHE A 31 -6.35 -6.43 15.45
CA PHE A 31 -7.55 -6.11 14.65
C PHE A 31 -7.77 -7.14 13.53
N LEU A 32 -6.76 -7.47 12.76
CA LEU A 32 -6.85 -8.46 11.68
C LEU A 32 -7.30 -9.81 12.20
N LYS A 33 -6.63 -10.32 13.24
CA LYS A 33 -6.99 -11.60 13.89
C LYS A 33 -8.42 -11.59 14.42
N LYS A 34 -8.82 -10.56 15.16
CA LYS A 34 -10.19 -10.43 15.73
C LYS A 34 -11.28 -10.41 14.66
N ASN A 35 -10.99 -9.96 13.46
CA ASN A 35 -11.97 -9.83 12.38
C ASN A 35 -11.85 -10.92 11.30
N GLY A 36 -11.05 -11.97 11.55
CA GLY A 36 -10.91 -13.09 10.62
C GLY A 36 -10.17 -12.75 9.32
N PHE A 37 -9.35 -11.69 9.33
CA PHE A 37 -8.51 -11.34 8.19
C PHE A 37 -7.19 -12.10 8.22
N ILE A 38 -6.76 -12.58 7.07
CA ILE A 38 -5.46 -13.22 6.85
C ILE A 38 -4.53 -12.21 6.17
N PRO A 39 -3.50 -11.68 6.88
CA PRO A 39 -2.60 -10.70 6.29
C PRO A 39 -1.62 -11.35 5.30
N LEU A 40 -1.57 -10.82 4.09
CA LEU A 40 -0.56 -11.10 3.08
C LEU A 40 0.44 -9.95 3.05
N GLY A 41 1.61 -10.15 3.66
CA GLY A 41 2.65 -9.14 3.78
C GLY A 41 3.43 -8.91 2.49
N VAL A 42 3.47 -7.67 2.00
CA VAL A 42 4.22 -7.28 0.80
C VAL A 42 5.09 -6.04 1.06
N CYS A 43 6.24 -5.99 0.41
CA CYS A 43 7.05 -4.77 0.27
C CYS A 43 7.31 -4.52 -1.22
N PRO A 44 6.66 -3.51 -1.83
CA PRO A 44 6.83 -3.24 -3.25
C PRO A 44 8.28 -2.92 -3.62
N GLU A 45 9.02 -2.22 -2.76
CA GLU A 45 10.42 -1.89 -3.01
C GLU A 45 11.29 -3.15 -3.10
N GLU A 46 11.15 -4.10 -2.15
CA GLU A 46 11.85 -5.39 -2.23
C GLU A 46 11.37 -6.24 -3.41
N SER A 47 10.07 -6.25 -3.69
CA SER A 47 9.52 -6.94 -4.86
C SER A 47 10.08 -6.39 -6.17
N GLY A 48 10.42 -5.10 -6.19
CA GLY A 48 11.08 -4.44 -7.31
C GLY A 48 12.57 -4.77 -7.45
N GLY A 49 13.20 -5.28 -6.39
CA GLY A 49 14.62 -5.61 -6.35
C GLY A 49 15.47 -4.75 -5.40
N LEU A 50 14.86 -3.82 -4.66
CA LEU A 50 15.54 -2.97 -3.68
C LEU A 50 15.60 -3.66 -2.32
N LYS A 51 16.68 -4.36 -2.02
CA LYS A 51 16.87 -5.09 -0.76
C LYS A 51 17.79 -4.35 0.21
N GLY A 52 17.65 -4.66 1.51
CA GLY A 52 18.52 -4.15 2.57
C GLY A 52 18.35 -2.67 2.86
N LYS A 53 19.35 -2.09 3.55
CA LYS A 53 19.43 -0.65 3.80
C LYS A 53 19.67 0.09 2.49
N ARG A 54 18.92 1.17 2.30
CA ARG A 54 19.01 2.05 1.14
C ARG A 54 18.64 3.47 1.55
N GLY A 55 18.87 4.45 0.71
CA GLY A 55 18.47 5.82 1.01
C GLY A 55 16.94 5.99 1.01
N PRO A 56 16.43 7.08 1.60
CA PRO A 56 15.05 7.49 1.39
C PRO A 56 14.84 7.81 -0.08
N PHE A 57 13.66 7.48 -0.57
CA PHE A 57 13.23 7.79 -1.93
C PHE A 57 12.07 8.77 -1.90
N GLU A 58 12.07 9.71 -2.81
CA GLU A 58 10.97 10.65 -3.01
C GLU A 58 10.71 10.86 -4.51
N PHE A 59 9.58 11.47 -4.84
CA PHE A 59 9.27 11.93 -6.19
C PHE A 59 8.46 13.21 -6.16
N LYS A 60 8.68 14.06 -7.14
CA LYS A 60 7.86 15.25 -7.40
C LYS A 60 6.58 14.86 -8.15
N GLY A 61 5.54 15.65 -8.01
CA GLY A 61 4.29 15.40 -8.72
C GLY A 61 3.43 14.30 -8.12
N LYS A 62 2.80 13.50 -8.96
CA LYS A 62 1.81 12.47 -8.60
C LYS A 62 2.27 11.08 -9.04
N ALA A 63 1.87 10.03 -8.30
CA ALA A 63 2.16 8.64 -8.65
C ALA A 63 1.69 8.26 -10.06
N LYS A 64 0.62 8.87 -10.57
CA LYS A 64 0.15 8.71 -11.96
C LYS A 64 1.27 9.02 -12.95
N GLN A 65 1.99 10.12 -12.76
CA GLN A 65 3.08 10.53 -13.65
C GLN A 65 4.24 9.53 -13.65
N ILE A 66 4.52 8.91 -12.49
CA ILE A 66 5.52 7.83 -12.39
C ILE A 66 5.10 6.63 -13.23
N LEU A 67 3.83 6.20 -13.12
CA LEU A 67 3.30 5.08 -13.93
C LEU A 67 3.26 5.37 -15.43
N GLU A 68 3.05 6.61 -15.81
CA GLU A 68 3.07 7.07 -17.21
C GLU A 68 4.48 7.38 -17.73
N LYS A 69 5.53 7.09 -16.93
CA LYS A 69 6.94 7.39 -17.24
C LYS A 69 7.21 8.89 -17.52
N LYS A 70 6.40 9.77 -16.92
CA LYS A 70 6.51 11.24 -17.00
C LYS A 70 7.09 11.86 -15.73
N GLY A 71 7.60 11.04 -14.83
CA GLY A 71 8.22 11.46 -13.58
C GLY A 71 9.20 10.40 -13.09
N GLU A 72 10.01 10.78 -12.11
CA GLU A 72 11.08 9.95 -11.61
C GLU A 72 11.05 9.83 -10.09
N VAL A 73 11.29 8.61 -9.59
CA VAL A 73 11.58 8.35 -8.19
C VAL A 73 13.09 8.43 -8.01
N LYS A 74 13.54 9.27 -7.08
CA LYS A 74 14.97 9.52 -6.83
C LYS A 74 15.34 9.29 -5.38
N ASP A 75 16.63 9.06 -5.13
CA ASP A 75 17.20 9.21 -3.79
C ASP A 75 17.70 10.65 -3.56
N SER A 76 18.24 10.91 -2.37
CA SER A 76 18.76 12.22 -1.99
C SER A 76 19.99 12.68 -2.79
N GLN A 77 20.63 11.76 -3.51
CA GLN A 77 21.77 12.04 -4.40
C GLN A 77 21.33 12.25 -5.87
N GLY A 78 20.02 12.24 -6.13
CA GLY A 78 19.47 12.41 -7.48
C GLY A 78 19.49 11.17 -8.36
N ARG A 79 19.96 10.02 -7.86
CA ARG A 79 19.96 8.77 -8.62
C ARG A 79 18.55 8.26 -8.84
N VAL A 80 18.25 7.77 -10.04
CA VAL A 80 16.91 7.37 -10.47
C VAL A 80 16.64 5.89 -10.17
N PHE A 81 15.50 5.63 -9.51
CA PHE A 81 15.05 4.29 -9.13
C PHE A 81 13.65 3.93 -9.67
N THR A 82 13.13 4.70 -10.59
CA THR A 82 11.77 4.57 -11.11
C THR A 82 11.44 3.15 -11.59
N SER A 83 12.36 2.48 -12.29
CA SER A 83 12.17 1.11 -12.79
C SER A 83 11.91 0.09 -11.68
N TYR A 84 12.59 0.21 -10.56
CA TYR A 84 12.39 -0.66 -9.39
C TYR A 84 11.00 -0.45 -8.78
N PHE A 85 10.56 0.81 -8.67
CA PHE A 85 9.24 1.16 -8.13
C PHE A 85 8.11 0.65 -9.02
N LEU A 86 8.25 0.80 -10.35
CA LEU A 86 7.29 0.29 -11.33
C LEU A 86 7.22 -1.24 -11.27
N LYS A 87 8.38 -1.92 -11.34
CA LYS A 87 8.47 -3.38 -11.25
C LYS A 87 7.82 -3.92 -9.98
N GLY A 88 8.09 -3.28 -8.83
CA GLY A 88 7.52 -3.65 -7.54
C GLY A 88 6.01 -3.45 -7.49
N ALA A 89 5.52 -2.32 -7.98
CA ALA A 89 4.09 -2.02 -8.02
C ALA A 89 3.32 -3.03 -8.88
N TYR A 90 3.82 -3.37 -10.06
CA TYR A 90 3.17 -4.36 -10.94
C TYR A 90 3.22 -5.77 -10.36
N LYS A 91 4.31 -6.19 -9.71
CA LYS A 91 4.38 -7.48 -9.02
C LYS A 91 3.36 -7.59 -7.89
N VAL A 92 3.22 -6.53 -7.09
CA VAL A 92 2.23 -6.50 -6.01
C VAL A 92 0.81 -6.52 -6.57
N LEU A 93 0.52 -5.79 -7.64
CA LEU A 93 -0.77 -5.86 -8.32
C LEU A 93 -1.06 -7.26 -8.87
N ALA A 94 -0.10 -7.89 -9.52
CA ALA A 94 -0.25 -9.26 -10.05
C ALA A 94 -0.59 -10.26 -8.95
N LEU A 95 0.11 -10.17 -7.80
CA LEU A 95 -0.17 -10.98 -6.61
C LEU A 95 -1.59 -10.70 -6.08
N ALA A 96 -1.97 -9.44 -5.98
CA ALA A 96 -3.29 -9.04 -5.50
C ALA A 96 -4.41 -9.59 -6.41
N LYS A 97 -4.24 -9.53 -7.73
CA LYS A 97 -5.18 -10.12 -8.69
C LYS A 97 -5.25 -11.64 -8.59
N LYS A 98 -4.09 -12.33 -8.55
CA LYS A 98 -4.02 -13.78 -8.39
C LYS A 98 -4.74 -14.27 -7.13
N LYS A 99 -4.61 -13.52 -6.05
CA LYS A 99 -5.21 -13.82 -4.73
C LYS A 99 -6.61 -13.22 -4.55
N LYS A 100 -7.16 -12.54 -5.57
CA LYS A 100 -8.46 -11.86 -5.51
C LYS A 100 -8.59 -10.91 -4.31
N ILE A 101 -7.52 -10.18 -4.02
CA ILE A 101 -7.47 -9.22 -2.92
C ILE A 101 -8.35 -8.01 -3.24
N GLU A 102 -9.20 -7.64 -2.31
CA GLU A 102 -10.08 -6.47 -2.43
C GLU A 102 -9.68 -5.31 -1.51
N ILE A 103 -8.85 -5.59 -0.49
CA ILE A 103 -8.45 -4.62 0.53
C ILE A 103 -6.93 -4.66 0.72
N ALA A 104 -6.33 -3.48 0.82
CA ALA A 104 -4.93 -3.31 1.19
C ALA A 104 -4.77 -2.31 2.33
N ILE A 105 -3.95 -2.66 3.33
CA ILE A 105 -3.58 -1.79 4.46
C ILE A 105 -2.11 -1.43 4.30
N LEU A 106 -1.84 -0.18 4.01
CA LEU A 106 -0.56 0.26 3.50
C LEU A 106 0.10 1.28 4.43
N LYS A 107 1.44 1.32 4.39
CA LYS A 107 2.24 2.23 5.22
C LYS A 107 2.19 3.65 4.66
N SER A 108 1.67 4.59 5.44
CA SER A 108 1.67 6.03 5.15
C SER A 108 3.10 6.60 5.01
N ARG A 109 3.26 7.69 4.30
CA ARG A 109 4.53 8.39 4.04
C ARG A 109 5.59 7.54 3.31
N SER A 110 5.15 6.52 2.58
CA SER A 110 6.03 5.70 1.74
C SER A 110 5.85 6.09 0.26
N PRO A 111 6.92 6.30 -0.50
CA PRO A 111 6.80 6.58 -1.93
C PRO A 111 6.20 5.41 -2.73
N SER A 112 6.28 4.19 -2.18
CA SER A 112 5.65 3.00 -2.78
C SER A 112 4.23 2.77 -2.27
N CYS A 113 4.05 2.76 -0.93
CA CYS A 113 2.87 2.18 -0.28
C CYS A 113 1.82 3.21 0.11
N SER A 114 2.16 4.49 0.28
CA SER A 114 1.28 5.44 0.96
C SER A 114 -0.12 5.54 0.34
N PRO A 115 -1.19 5.37 1.15
CA PRO A 115 -2.56 5.56 0.69
C PRO A 115 -3.08 6.99 0.88
N ASP A 116 -2.31 7.89 1.50
CA ASP A 116 -2.78 9.20 1.96
C ASP A 116 -1.77 10.34 1.81
N TYR A 117 -0.56 10.22 2.35
CA TYR A 117 0.45 11.28 2.38
C TYR A 117 1.81 10.77 1.94
N ILE A 118 2.54 11.57 1.17
CA ILE A 118 3.91 11.31 0.72
C ILE A 118 4.80 12.51 1.00
N TYR A 119 6.10 12.31 0.93
CA TYR A 119 7.04 13.42 0.87
C TYR A 119 6.99 14.09 -0.50
N ASP A 120 7.29 15.39 -0.57
CA ASP A 120 7.04 16.23 -1.75
C ASP A 120 8.09 16.12 -2.87
N GLY A 121 9.17 15.38 -2.64
CA GLY A 121 10.29 15.22 -3.59
C GLY A 121 11.43 16.21 -3.41
N THR A 122 11.43 16.97 -2.31
CA THR A 122 12.50 17.94 -2.01
C THR A 122 13.55 17.43 -1.03
N PHE A 123 13.31 16.29 -0.39
CA PHE A 123 14.13 15.73 0.72
C PHE A 123 14.24 16.63 1.95
N LYS A 124 13.36 17.64 2.07
CA LYS A 124 13.26 18.57 3.21
C LYS A 124 12.23 18.14 4.25
N LYS A 125 11.78 16.87 4.24
CA LYS A 125 10.75 16.31 5.13
C LYS A 125 9.38 16.99 5.01
N VAL A 126 9.11 17.68 3.91
CA VAL A 126 7.82 18.28 3.62
C VAL A 126 6.85 17.19 3.17
N ILE A 127 5.67 17.16 3.78
CA ILE A 127 4.63 16.16 3.52
C ILE A 127 3.50 16.82 2.72
N LYS A 128 3.01 16.11 1.71
CA LYS A 128 1.83 16.51 0.93
C LYS A 128 0.82 15.36 0.81
N LYS A 129 -0.44 15.69 0.55
CA LYS A 129 -1.44 14.70 0.15
C LYS A 129 -1.00 14.02 -1.14
N GLY A 130 -1.00 12.68 -1.17
CA GLY A 130 -0.60 11.94 -2.35
C GLY A 130 -0.51 10.44 -2.09
N LEU A 131 -0.54 9.67 -3.16
CA LEU A 131 -0.44 8.22 -3.12
C LEU A 131 0.98 7.78 -3.49
N GLY A 132 1.46 6.71 -2.86
CA GLY A 132 2.62 5.97 -3.34
C GLY A 132 2.32 5.24 -4.65
N VAL A 133 3.36 4.88 -5.38
CA VAL A 133 3.23 4.30 -6.73
C VAL A 133 2.38 3.03 -6.73
N SER A 134 2.65 2.08 -5.81
CA SER A 134 1.86 0.85 -5.67
C SER A 134 0.45 1.11 -5.17
N ALA A 135 0.28 2.02 -4.20
CA ALA A 135 -1.04 2.37 -3.69
C ALA A 135 -1.95 2.94 -4.79
N TYR A 136 -1.41 3.84 -5.62
CA TYR A 136 -2.15 4.37 -6.76
C TYR A 136 -2.55 3.28 -7.74
N LEU A 137 -1.63 2.37 -8.08
CA LEU A 137 -1.90 1.28 -9.01
C LEU A 137 -2.95 0.31 -8.49
N LEU A 138 -2.90 -0.05 -7.19
CA LEU A 138 -3.90 -0.87 -6.53
C LEU A 138 -5.28 -0.19 -6.53
N LYS A 139 -5.35 1.09 -6.16
CA LYS A 139 -6.59 1.87 -6.16
C LYS A 139 -7.19 1.98 -7.56
N LYS A 140 -6.37 2.21 -8.58
CA LYS A 140 -6.81 2.24 -10.00
C LYS A 140 -7.41 0.91 -10.45
N ASN A 141 -7.01 -0.21 -9.83
CA ASN A 141 -7.55 -1.55 -10.08
C ASN A 141 -8.61 -1.96 -9.04
N THR A 142 -9.37 -1.00 -8.52
CA THR A 142 -10.53 -1.19 -7.63
C THR A 142 -10.25 -1.84 -6.27
N ILE A 143 -8.97 -1.94 -5.87
CA ILE A 143 -8.61 -2.42 -4.54
C ILE A 143 -8.74 -1.25 -3.55
N LYS A 144 -9.52 -1.45 -2.49
CA LYS A 144 -9.71 -0.45 -1.43
C LYS A 144 -8.45 -0.34 -0.60
N ILE A 145 -7.93 0.87 -0.47
CA ILE A 145 -6.68 1.12 0.25
C ILE A 145 -6.94 1.87 1.56
N PHE A 146 -6.29 1.42 2.62
CA PHE A 146 -6.32 2.02 3.96
C PHE A 146 -4.90 2.22 4.47
N SER A 147 -4.72 3.14 5.40
CA SER A 147 -3.45 3.34 6.11
C SER A 147 -3.46 2.66 7.48
N GLU A 148 -2.30 2.62 8.12
CA GLU A 148 -2.14 2.17 9.50
C GLU A 148 -2.88 3.04 10.51
N SER A 149 -3.43 4.18 10.11
CA SER A 149 -4.21 5.08 10.98
C SER A 149 -5.72 4.91 10.81
N ASN A 150 -6.21 4.45 9.66
CA ASN A 150 -7.64 4.38 9.36
C ASN A 150 -8.17 2.98 9.03
N TYR A 151 -7.35 1.92 9.14
CA TYR A 151 -7.75 0.53 8.82
C TYR A 151 -9.01 0.05 9.57
N LYS A 152 -9.35 0.67 10.71
CA LYS A 152 -10.56 0.32 11.47
C LYS A 152 -11.85 0.61 10.72
N LEU A 153 -11.81 1.48 9.70
CA LEU A 153 -12.94 1.79 8.83
C LEU A 153 -13.38 0.59 7.96
N ILE A 154 -12.52 -0.42 7.78
CA ILE A 154 -12.83 -1.64 7.02
C ILE A 154 -14.11 -2.33 7.54
N LYS A 155 -14.40 -2.24 8.85
CA LYS A 155 -15.62 -2.82 9.45
C LYS A 155 -16.92 -2.18 9.00
N SER A 156 -16.93 -0.88 8.75
CA SER A 156 -18.15 -0.16 8.35
C SER A 156 -18.62 -0.56 6.96
N GLU A 157 -17.68 -0.85 6.07
CA GLU A 157 -17.97 -1.23 4.68
C GLU A 157 -18.49 -2.68 4.53
N SER A 158 -18.03 -3.61 5.38
CA SER A 158 -18.50 -5.01 5.36
C SER A 158 -19.95 -5.18 5.84
N ARG A 159 -20.47 -4.21 6.60
CA ARG A 159 -21.87 -4.20 7.06
C ARG A 159 -22.85 -3.62 6.05
N SER A 160 -22.41 -2.71 5.18
CA SER A 160 -23.28 -2.11 4.15
C SER A 160 -23.55 -3.04 2.99
N SER A 161 -22.61 -3.91 2.59
CA SER A 161 -22.80 -4.88 1.52
C SER A 161 -23.75 -6.06 1.85
N LYS A 162 -24.05 -6.29 3.15
CA LYS A 162 -24.99 -7.32 3.58
C LYS A 162 -26.46 -6.87 3.69
N LYS A 163 -26.76 -5.57 3.50
CA LYS A 163 -28.13 -5.03 3.58
C LYS A 163 -28.87 -4.95 2.24
N GLY A 164 -28.25 -5.38 1.13
CA GLY A 164 -28.79 -5.19 -0.23
C GLY A 164 -29.50 -6.37 -0.88
N THR A 165 -29.78 -7.47 -0.16
CA THR A 165 -30.56 -8.59 -0.71
C THR A 165 -31.75 -8.93 0.17
N LYS A 166 -32.73 -8.02 0.24
CA LYS A 166 -34.12 -8.42 0.58
C LYS A 166 -34.88 -8.64 -0.73
N ARG A 167 -35.09 -9.91 -0.99
CA ARG A 167 -36.03 -10.43 -1.98
C ARG A 167 -37.32 -9.61 -2.03
N CYS A 168 -37.68 -9.18 -3.20
CA CYS A 168 -39.09 -8.93 -3.54
C CYS A 168 -39.65 -10.22 -4.13
N SER A 169 -40.27 -11.04 -3.29
CA SER A 169 -41.19 -12.09 -3.71
C SER A 169 -42.57 -11.57 -3.36
N ARG A 170 -43.39 -11.32 -4.36
CA ARG A 170 -44.87 -11.40 -4.27
C ARG A 170 -45.49 -11.38 -5.63
N HIS A 171 -46.17 -12.47 -5.83
CA HIS A 171 -47.50 -12.73 -6.40
C HIS A 171 -47.69 -12.39 -7.87
#